data_95fd69b3d89026f2360ec95633c4f38e
#
_entry.id   95fd69b3d89026f2360ec95633c4f38e
#
_cell.length_a   1.000
_cell.length_b   1.000
_cell.length_c   1.000
_cell.angle_alpha   90.00
_cell.angle_beta   90.00
_cell.angle_gamma   90.00
#
_symmetry.space_group_name_H-M   'P 1'
#
loop_
_entity.id
_entity.type
_entity.pdbx_description
1 polymer ?
#
loop_
_entity_poly.entity_id
_entity_poly.type
_entity_poly.pdbx_seq_one_letter_code
_entity_poly.pdbx_strand_id
1 'polypeptide(L)'
;RLMEQVDYNLLFRWFVGLSMDDRIWDPTVFTKNRERLLQGDIARAFFERVLAQAQAQQLLSAEHFTVDGTLIEAWAGLKSFKKKWTPAPPPDDPGNPTVNFHGERRSNATHTSTTDSEARLMRKGHQHEAKLSYQGHVLMENRPGLVVDGCLTQASGWAERETALAMARNLPPGATLGGDKGYDTAGFVEGLRALGVTPHVAQNTTHRRSAIDGRTTRHGGYPVSQRKRKLVEEIFGWAKTIALLRK
;
A
#
# COMPACT_ATOMS: atom_id res chain seq x y z
N ARG A 1 -4.67 22.53 8.53
CA ARG A 1 -4.87 22.29 7.07
C ARG A 1 -6.26 21.68 6.76
N LEU A 2 -6.67 20.54 7.40
CA LEU A 2 -8.00 19.97 7.10
C LEU A 2 -9.11 20.96 7.44
N MET A 3 -9.08 21.59 8.61
CA MET A 3 -10.06 22.60 9.02
C MET A 3 -10.10 23.79 8.08
N GLU A 4 -8.94 24.31 7.67
CA GLU A 4 -8.85 25.37 6.67
C GLU A 4 -9.50 24.97 5.34
N GLN A 5 -9.27 23.72 4.88
CA GLN A 5 -9.91 23.21 3.68
C GLN A 5 -11.44 23.12 3.83
N VAL A 6 -11.91 22.66 4.98
CA VAL A 6 -13.36 22.62 5.25
C VAL A 6 -13.94 24.03 5.40
N ASP A 7 -13.16 25.00 5.86
CA ASP A 7 -13.61 26.37 6.03
C ASP A 7 -13.79 27.10 4.70
N TYR A 8 -12.79 26.98 3.80
CA TYR A 8 -12.74 27.78 2.57
C TYR A 8 -13.16 27.04 1.30
N ASN A 9 -13.28 25.72 1.31
CA ASN A 9 -13.59 24.94 0.12
C ASN A 9 -15.04 24.47 0.14
N LEU A 10 -15.84 25.05 -0.75
CA LEU A 10 -17.28 24.77 -0.87
C LEU A 10 -17.56 23.28 -1.18
N LEU A 11 -16.69 22.62 -1.95
CA LEU A 11 -16.85 21.20 -2.24
C LEU A 11 -16.69 20.35 -0.98
N PHE A 12 -15.74 20.69 -0.12
CA PHE A 12 -15.55 19.98 1.15
C PHE A 12 -16.69 20.27 2.14
N ARG A 13 -17.16 21.52 2.20
CA ARG A 13 -18.33 21.86 3.01
C ARG A 13 -19.55 21.05 2.57
N TRP A 14 -19.83 21.05 1.27
CA TRP A 14 -20.92 20.25 0.70
C TRP A 14 -20.78 18.76 1.01
N PHE A 15 -19.59 18.21 0.84
CA PHE A 15 -19.31 16.78 1.08
C PHE A 15 -19.56 16.36 2.54
N VAL A 16 -19.20 17.21 3.50
CA VAL A 16 -19.42 16.93 4.94
C VAL A 16 -20.80 17.39 5.43
N GLY A 17 -21.65 17.93 4.56
CA GLY A 17 -23.00 18.35 4.88
C GLY A 17 -23.09 19.69 5.59
N LEU A 18 -22.10 20.58 5.44
CA LEU A 18 -22.11 21.93 6.00
C LEU A 18 -22.65 22.96 5.00
N SER A 19 -23.51 23.86 5.48
CA SER A 19 -23.92 25.06 4.72
C SER A 19 -22.81 26.11 4.72
N MET A 20 -22.98 27.19 3.94
CA MET A 20 -21.99 28.25 3.85
C MET A 20 -21.78 29.00 5.17
N ASP A 21 -22.83 29.10 5.97
CA ASP A 21 -22.84 29.88 7.23
C ASP A 21 -22.55 29.00 8.47
N ASP A 22 -22.47 27.69 8.31
CA ASP A 22 -22.18 26.79 9.42
C ASP A 22 -20.75 26.98 9.92
N ARG A 23 -20.60 26.98 11.23
CA ARG A 23 -19.27 26.97 11.84
C ARG A 23 -18.63 25.59 11.70
N ILE A 24 -17.37 25.56 11.32
CA ILE A 24 -16.59 24.33 11.37
C ILE A 24 -16.22 23.96 12.81
N TRP A 25 -16.01 22.68 13.04
CA TRP A 25 -15.59 22.19 14.37
C TRP A 25 -14.12 22.42 14.65
N ASP A 26 -13.76 22.45 15.92
CA ASP A 26 -12.37 22.60 16.35
C ASP A 26 -11.53 21.36 16.00
N PRO A 27 -10.24 21.51 15.61
CA PRO A 27 -9.35 20.38 15.31
C PRO A 27 -9.25 19.32 16.40
N THR A 28 -9.44 19.69 17.68
CA THR A 28 -9.41 18.75 18.81
C THR A 28 -10.55 17.73 18.79
N VAL A 29 -11.62 18.00 18.05
CA VAL A 29 -12.72 17.05 17.86
C VAL A 29 -12.23 15.75 17.26
N PHE A 30 -11.30 15.80 16.27
CA PHE A 30 -10.70 14.59 15.72
C PHE A 30 -9.87 13.85 16.75
N THR A 31 -9.05 14.53 17.52
CA THR A 31 -8.24 13.92 18.57
C THR A 31 -9.12 13.21 19.61
N LYS A 32 -10.20 13.88 20.06
CA LYS A 32 -11.13 13.34 21.04
C LYS A 32 -11.94 12.15 20.54
N ASN A 33 -12.24 12.10 19.25
CA ASN A 33 -13.05 11.03 18.65
C ASN A 33 -12.23 9.96 17.91
N ARG A 34 -10.93 10.11 17.85
CA ARG A 34 -10.03 9.20 17.12
C ARG A 34 -10.23 7.74 17.53
N GLU A 35 -10.23 7.47 18.84
CA GLU A 35 -10.41 6.11 19.37
C GLU A 35 -11.77 5.52 18.98
N ARG A 36 -12.83 6.33 19.04
CA ARG A 36 -14.18 5.92 18.61
C ARG A 36 -14.23 5.56 17.13
N LEU A 37 -13.57 6.36 16.28
CA LEU A 37 -13.54 6.14 14.84
C LEU A 37 -12.73 4.87 14.49
N LEU A 38 -11.63 4.61 15.21
CA LEU A 38 -10.82 3.42 15.03
C LEU A 38 -11.51 2.16 15.56
N GLN A 39 -12.09 2.20 16.77
CA GLN A 39 -12.78 1.05 17.37
C GLN A 39 -14.05 0.65 16.62
N GLY A 40 -14.74 1.61 16.01
CA GLY A 40 -15.96 1.37 15.25
C GLY A 40 -15.73 0.92 13.80
N ASP A 41 -14.49 0.75 13.36
CA ASP A 41 -14.11 0.43 11.96
C ASP A 41 -14.79 1.36 10.92
N ILE A 42 -15.03 2.61 11.34
CA ILE A 42 -15.80 3.60 10.55
C ILE A 42 -15.15 3.89 9.20
N ALA A 43 -13.81 3.97 9.17
CA ALA A 43 -13.09 4.25 7.93
C ALA A 43 -13.29 3.12 6.89
N ARG A 44 -13.29 1.87 7.34
CA ARG A 44 -13.55 0.70 6.51
C ARG A 44 -15.00 0.68 6.02
N ALA A 45 -15.96 0.85 6.91
CA ALA A 45 -17.37 0.91 6.56
C ALA A 45 -17.66 2.04 5.54
N PHE A 46 -17.03 3.20 5.71
CA PHE A 46 -17.11 4.29 4.73
C PHE A 46 -16.54 3.90 3.37
N PHE A 47 -15.35 3.30 3.35
CA PHE A 47 -14.73 2.84 2.12
C PHE A 47 -15.60 1.81 1.38
N GLU A 48 -16.12 0.82 2.10
CA GLU A 48 -17.01 -0.20 1.54
C GLU A 48 -18.30 0.41 0.95
N ARG A 49 -18.85 1.44 1.60
CA ARG A 49 -20.02 2.17 1.08
C ARG A 49 -19.71 2.92 -0.21
N VAL A 50 -18.56 3.56 -0.31
CA VAL A 50 -18.11 4.24 -1.55
C VAL A 50 -17.94 3.21 -2.68
N LEU A 51 -17.32 2.07 -2.40
CA LEU A 51 -17.18 0.99 -3.38
C LEU A 51 -18.54 0.45 -3.84
N ALA A 52 -19.48 0.23 -2.92
CA ALA A 52 -20.82 -0.22 -3.26
C ALA A 52 -21.57 0.78 -4.16
N GLN A 53 -21.42 2.09 -3.92
CA GLN A 53 -21.96 3.13 -4.80
C GLN A 53 -21.32 3.12 -6.18
N ALA A 54 -19.98 2.98 -6.25
CA ALA A 54 -19.27 2.91 -7.53
C ALA A 54 -19.69 1.67 -8.32
N GLN A 55 -19.90 0.55 -7.67
CA GLN A 55 -20.37 -0.69 -8.28
C GLN A 55 -21.82 -0.56 -8.79
N ALA A 56 -22.71 0.02 -7.99
CA ALA A 56 -24.09 0.27 -8.38
C ALA A 56 -24.22 1.18 -9.60
N GLN A 57 -23.28 2.11 -9.77
CA GLN A 57 -23.20 3.00 -10.94
C GLN A 57 -22.37 2.42 -12.09
N GLN A 58 -21.99 1.13 -12.03
CA GLN A 58 -21.19 0.44 -13.05
C GLN A 58 -19.85 1.10 -13.37
N LEU A 59 -19.27 1.81 -12.39
CA LEU A 59 -17.95 2.43 -12.51
C LEU A 59 -16.81 1.42 -12.31
N LEU A 60 -17.08 0.25 -11.69
CA LEU A 60 -16.10 -0.80 -11.46
C LEU A 60 -16.35 -1.96 -12.41
N SER A 61 -15.26 -2.54 -12.94
CA SER A 61 -15.29 -3.83 -13.65
C SER A 61 -14.73 -4.94 -12.75
N ALA A 62 -14.95 -6.18 -13.19
CA ALA A 62 -14.40 -7.37 -12.57
C ALA A 62 -13.20 -7.95 -13.34
N GLU A 63 -12.56 -7.18 -14.22
CA GLU A 63 -11.69 -7.73 -15.24
C GLU A 63 -10.20 -7.38 -15.06
N HIS A 64 -9.89 -6.12 -14.77
CA HIS A 64 -8.52 -5.63 -14.89
C HIS A 64 -8.08 -4.85 -13.67
N PHE A 65 -7.12 -5.39 -12.94
CA PHE A 65 -6.63 -4.81 -11.69
C PHE A 65 -5.12 -4.59 -11.71
N THR A 66 -4.65 -3.74 -10.82
CA THR A 66 -3.23 -3.51 -10.54
C THR A 66 -3.01 -3.48 -9.04
N VAL A 67 -1.94 -4.11 -8.60
CA VAL A 67 -1.45 -4.05 -7.21
C VAL A 67 -0.11 -3.36 -7.15
N ASP A 68 0.09 -2.60 -6.11
CA ASP A 68 1.39 -1.99 -5.80
C ASP A 68 1.49 -1.66 -4.31
N GLY A 69 2.73 -1.46 -3.84
CA GLY A 69 3.04 -1.13 -2.46
C GLY A 69 3.85 0.16 -2.32
N THR A 70 3.77 0.77 -1.15
CA THR A 70 4.59 1.92 -0.82
C THR A 70 5.02 1.91 0.63
N LEU A 71 6.23 2.42 0.93
CA LEU A 71 6.67 2.60 2.31
C LEU A 71 6.02 3.84 2.91
N ILE A 72 5.53 3.67 4.13
CA ILE A 72 4.99 4.73 5.00
C ILE A 72 5.91 4.81 6.21
N GLU A 73 6.55 5.96 6.42
CA GLU A 73 7.48 6.14 7.53
C GLU A 73 6.72 6.13 8.86
N ALA A 74 7.25 5.42 9.84
CA ALA A 74 6.72 5.45 11.19
C ALA A 74 7.08 6.76 11.91
N TRP A 75 6.25 7.18 12.88
CA TRP A 75 6.57 8.28 13.80
C TRP A 75 7.62 7.85 14.83
N ALA A 76 8.65 7.16 14.37
CA ALA A 76 9.74 6.64 15.17
C ALA A 76 11.07 6.83 14.43
N GLY A 77 12.05 7.40 15.09
CA GLY A 77 13.39 7.63 14.53
C GLY A 77 14.39 6.56 14.97
N LEU A 78 15.54 6.50 14.30
CA LEU A 78 16.63 5.55 14.65
C LEU A 78 17.16 5.71 16.08
N LYS A 79 16.95 6.87 16.73
CA LYS A 79 17.26 7.06 18.14
C LYS A 79 16.44 6.15 19.07
N SER A 80 15.20 5.85 18.69
CA SER A 80 14.32 4.93 19.43
C SER A 80 14.59 3.45 19.11
N PHE A 81 15.38 3.15 18.08
CA PHE A 81 15.67 1.79 17.63
C PHE A 81 16.78 1.17 18.49
N LYS A 82 16.38 0.51 19.58
CA LYS A 82 17.23 -0.01 20.65
C LYS A 82 17.38 -1.53 20.57
N LYS A 83 18.47 -2.06 21.15
CA LYS A 83 18.70 -3.52 21.27
C LYS A 83 17.52 -4.19 21.94
N LYS A 84 17.10 -5.31 21.38
CA LYS A 84 16.17 -6.23 22.02
C LYS A 84 16.85 -6.89 23.22
N TRP A 85 16.08 -7.16 24.27
CA TRP A 85 16.59 -7.92 25.42
C TRP A 85 17.04 -9.31 25.01
N THR A 86 16.27 -10.00 24.16
CA THR A 86 16.64 -11.28 23.56
C THR A 86 16.69 -11.10 22.04
N PRO A 87 17.88 -11.10 21.43
CA PRO A 87 18.00 -11.02 19.98
C PRO A 87 17.38 -12.26 19.33
N ALA A 88 16.55 -12.05 18.32
CA ALA A 88 16.08 -13.12 17.47
C ALA A 88 17.17 -13.46 16.41
N PRO A 89 17.22 -14.69 15.88
CA PRO A 89 18.04 -14.98 14.71
C PRO A 89 17.67 -14.05 13.56
N PRO A 90 18.60 -13.73 12.64
CA PRO A 90 18.29 -12.93 11.49
C PRO A 90 17.15 -13.57 10.69
N PRO A 91 16.08 -12.86 10.39
CA PRO A 91 15.05 -13.40 9.50
C PRO A 91 15.66 -13.59 8.11
N ASP A 92 15.26 -14.64 7.44
CA ASP A 92 15.54 -14.86 6.02
C ASP A 92 14.65 -13.95 5.17
N ASP A 93 14.88 -12.64 5.31
CA ASP A 93 14.12 -11.58 4.66
C ASP A 93 15.08 -10.73 3.81
N PRO A 94 14.99 -10.80 2.47
CA PRO A 94 15.87 -10.07 1.56
C PRO A 94 15.69 -8.56 1.65
N GLY A 95 14.57 -8.10 2.21
CA GLY A 95 14.27 -6.69 2.42
C GLY A 95 14.75 -6.14 3.77
N ASN A 96 15.33 -6.96 4.63
CA ASN A 96 15.73 -6.58 5.98
C ASN A 96 17.09 -5.85 6.00
N PRO A 97 17.14 -4.52 5.89
CA PRO A 97 18.37 -3.78 5.83
C PRO A 97 19.05 -3.72 7.21
N THR A 98 20.36 -3.64 7.19
CA THR A 98 21.13 -3.16 8.31
C THR A 98 21.46 -1.69 8.12
N VAL A 99 21.60 -0.96 9.21
CA VAL A 99 22.06 0.43 9.21
C VAL A 99 23.20 0.60 10.23
N ASN A 100 24.21 1.40 9.88
CA ASN A 100 25.19 1.86 10.83
C ASN A 100 24.68 3.18 11.44
N PHE A 101 24.42 3.18 12.74
CA PHE A 101 23.97 4.37 13.47
C PHE A 101 24.98 4.68 14.57
N HIS A 102 25.79 5.73 14.37
CA HIS A 102 26.86 6.16 15.27
C HIS A 102 27.85 5.00 15.61
N GLY A 103 28.27 4.24 14.59
CA GLY A 103 29.21 3.12 14.77
C GLY A 103 28.58 1.81 15.22
N GLU A 104 27.29 1.80 15.55
CA GLU A 104 26.56 0.58 15.91
C GLU A 104 25.77 0.04 14.72
N ARG A 105 26.03 -1.25 14.37
CA ARG A 105 25.26 -1.95 13.34
C ARG A 105 23.92 -2.41 13.91
N ARG A 106 22.83 -1.88 13.39
CA ARG A 106 21.46 -2.17 13.82
C ARG A 106 20.66 -2.85 12.72
N SER A 107 19.83 -3.82 13.12
CA SER A 107 18.94 -4.56 12.21
C SER A 107 17.62 -4.90 12.90
N ASN A 108 16.59 -5.28 12.13
CA ASN A 108 15.32 -5.75 12.67
C ASN A 108 15.47 -7.02 13.55
N ALA A 109 16.49 -7.84 13.31
CA ALA A 109 16.80 -9.01 14.15
C ALA A 109 17.22 -8.60 15.57
N THR A 110 18.08 -7.59 15.67
CA THR A 110 18.77 -7.23 16.92
C THR A 110 18.15 -6.05 17.65
N HIS A 111 17.34 -5.23 16.95
CA HIS A 111 16.78 -3.98 17.48
C HIS A 111 15.28 -3.89 17.23
N THR A 112 14.62 -3.10 18.06
CA THR A 112 13.22 -2.71 17.92
C THR A 112 13.05 -1.26 18.35
N SER A 113 12.05 -0.57 17.81
CA SER A 113 11.77 0.78 18.27
C SER A 113 11.03 0.76 19.60
N THR A 114 11.45 1.61 20.52
CA THR A 114 10.77 1.83 21.81
C THR A 114 9.57 2.77 21.69
N THR A 115 9.50 3.53 20.60
CA THR A 115 8.37 4.42 20.32
C THR A 115 7.26 3.70 19.54
N ASP A 116 7.64 2.82 18.62
CA ASP A 116 6.73 2.05 17.76
C ASP A 116 7.34 0.66 17.53
N SER A 117 6.93 -0.32 18.33
CA SER A 117 7.51 -1.66 18.33
C SER A 117 7.19 -2.48 17.07
N GLU A 118 6.17 -2.09 16.32
CA GLU A 118 5.75 -2.76 15.09
C GLU A 118 6.46 -2.23 13.85
N ALA A 119 6.98 -1.01 13.88
CA ALA A 119 7.74 -0.44 12.78
C ALA A 119 9.00 -1.25 12.49
N ARG A 120 9.31 -1.44 11.22
CA ARG A 120 10.48 -2.19 10.75
C ARG A 120 11.42 -1.31 9.96
N LEU A 121 12.72 -1.54 10.16
CA LEU A 121 13.76 -0.89 9.37
C LEU A 121 13.69 -1.40 7.93
N MET A 122 13.43 -0.51 6.99
CA MET A 122 13.29 -0.83 5.57
C MET A 122 13.86 0.29 4.71
N ARG A 123 14.30 -0.03 3.49
CA ARG A 123 14.70 0.95 2.48
C ARG A 123 13.97 0.71 1.17
N LYS A 124 13.65 1.76 0.46
CA LYS A 124 12.98 1.68 -0.84
C LYS A 124 13.89 1.10 -1.95
N GLY A 125 15.19 1.11 -1.75
CA GLY A 125 16.19 0.60 -2.70
C GLY A 125 17.60 0.86 -2.18
N HIS A 126 18.62 0.28 -2.81
CA HIS A 126 20.01 0.32 -2.33
C HIS A 126 20.58 1.74 -2.11
N GLN A 127 20.11 2.72 -2.87
CA GLN A 127 20.56 4.12 -2.77
C GLN A 127 19.75 4.96 -1.78
N HIS A 128 18.70 4.40 -1.15
CA HIS A 128 17.87 5.12 -0.20
C HIS A 128 18.27 4.81 1.24
N GLU A 129 18.11 5.80 2.11
CA GLU A 129 18.26 5.63 3.55
C GLU A 129 17.25 4.61 4.09
N ALA A 130 17.70 3.77 5.02
CA ALA A 130 16.82 2.85 5.73
C ALA A 130 16.08 3.61 6.85
N LYS A 131 14.75 3.47 6.88
CA LYS A 131 13.87 4.13 7.86
C LYS A 131 12.95 3.12 8.51
N LEU A 132 12.55 3.42 9.74
CA LEU A 132 11.47 2.67 10.40
C LEU A 132 10.16 2.96 9.66
N SER A 133 9.53 1.93 9.15
CA SER A 133 8.43 2.05 8.20
C SER A 133 7.43 0.90 8.33
N TYR A 134 6.26 1.16 7.78
CA TYR A 134 5.25 0.18 7.39
C TYR A 134 5.20 0.10 5.87
N GLN A 135 4.47 -0.88 5.37
CA GLN A 135 4.16 -1.03 3.95
C GLN A 135 2.66 -0.89 3.74
N GLY A 136 2.26 0.15 2.97
CA GLY A 136 0.90 0.31 2.51
C GLY A 136 0.73 -0.37 1.15
N HIS A 137 -0.35 -1.12 0.98
CA HIS A 137 -0.68 -1.86 -0.23
C HIS A 137 -2.02 -1.41 -0.78
N VAL A 138 -2.12 -1.34 -2.09
CA VAL A 138 -3.33 -0.89 -2.78
C VAL A 138 -3.62 -1.84 -3.93
N LEU A 139 -4.88 -2.23 -4.06
CA LEU A 139 -5.45 -2.88 -5.24
C LEU A 139 -6.34 -1.88 -5.96
N MET A 140 -6.05 -1.62 -7.22
CA MET A 140 -6.75 -0.65 -8.06
C MET A 140 -7.43 -1.35 -9.23
N GLU A 141 -8.65 -0.96 -9.55
CA GLU A 141 -9.30 -1.31 -10.80
C GLU A 141 -8.83 -0.36 -11.91
N ASN A 142 -8.40 -0.92 -13.05
CA ASN A 142 -7.59 -0.20 -14.05
C ASN A 142 -8.39 0.75 -14.96
N ARG A 143 -9.71 0.57 -15.12
CA ARG A 143 -10.50 1.42 -16.03
C ARG A 143 -10.72 2.81 -15.46
N PRO A 144 -11.35 2.96 -14.29
CA PRO A 144 -11.53 4.26 -13.65
C PRO A 144 -10.32 4.69 -12.80
N GLY A 145 -9.42 3.78 -12.45
CA GLY A 145 -8.33 4.04 -11.52
C GLY A 145 -8.77 4.11 -10.06
N LEU A 146 -9.88 3.46 -9.70
CA LEU A 146 -10.39 3.45 -8.33
C LEU A 146 -9.71 2.37 -7.49
N VAL A 147 -9.37 2.72 -6.25
CA VAL A 147 -8.91 1.77 -5.23
C VAL A 147 -10.08 0.89 -4.82
N VAL A 148 -9.89 -0.43 -4.89
CA VAL A 148 -10.91 -1.43 -4.52
C VAL A 148 -10.54 -2.20 -3.26
N ASP A 149 -9.27 -2.19 -2.87
CA ASP A 149 -8.80 -2.76 -1.60
C ASP A 149 -7.51 -2.06 -1.17
N GLY A 150 -7.24 -2.03 0.12
CA GLY A 150 -6.02 -1.46 0.68
C GLY A 150 -5.78 -1.93 2.11
N CYS A 151 -4.52 -2.16 2.44
CA CYS A 151 -4.13 -2.51 3.80
C CYS A 151 -2.74 -2.03 4.15
N LEU A 152 -2.41 -2.12 5.43
CA LEU A 152 -1.11 -1.79 5.99
C LEU A 152 -0.51 -3.05 6.62
N THR A 153 0.78 -3.29 6.35
CA THR A 153 1.54 -4.38 6.94
C THR A 153 2.84 -3.88 7.57
N GLN A 154 3.48 -4.70 8.38
CA GLN A 154 4.86 -4.48 8.75
C GLN A 154 5.73 -4.56 7.49
N ALA A 155 6.72 -3.66 7.39
CA ALA A 155 7.60 -3.65 6.22
C ALA A 155 8.52 -4.88 6.23
N SER A 156 8.51 -5.62 5.12
CA SER A 156 9.40 -6.75 4.86
C SER A 156 9.65 -6.92 3.36
N GLY A 157 10.67 -7.67 2.96
CA GLY A 157 10.93 -7.96 1.55
C GLY A 157 9.93 -8.92 0.90
N TRP A 158 9.03 -9.51 1.69
CA TRP A 158 8.00 -10.45 1.23
C TRP A 158 6.61 -9.83 1.22
N ALA A 159 6.35 -8.83 2.09
CA ALA A 159 5.02 -8.30 2.36
C ALA A 159 4.26 -7.87 1.10
N GLU A 160 4.91 -7.27 0.11
CA GLU A 160 4.24 -6.85 -1.13
C GLU A 160 3.60 -8.04 -1.86
N ARG A 161 4.35 -9.11 -2.05
CA ARG A 161 3.88 -10.28 -2.81
C ARG A 161 2.86 -11.10 -2.03
N GLU A 162 3.07 -11.29 -0.73
CA GLU A 162 2.14 -12.01 0.13
C GLU A 162 0.79 -11.28 0.22
N THR A 163 0.83 -9.97 0.44
CA THR A 163 -0.37 -9.15 0.51
C THR A 163 -1.08 -9.08 -0.83
N ALA A 164 -0.36 -8.93 -1.93
CA ALA A 164 -0.95 -8.94 -3.26
C ALA A 164 -1.67 -10.27 -3.58
N LEU A 165 -1.11 -11.42 -3.16
CA LEU A 165 -1.78 -12.72 -3.28
C LEU A 165 -3.01 -12.81 -2.38
N ALA A 166 -2.94 -12.24 -1.17
CA ALA A 166 -4.09 -12.20 -0.26
C ALA A 166 -5.26 -11.38 -0.87
N MET A 167 -4.96 -10.19 -1.41
CA MET A 167 -5.95 -9.35 -2.12
C MET A 167 -6.50 -10.05 -3.36
N ALA A 168 -5.65 -10.75 -4.12
CA ALA A 168 -6.03 -11.44 -5.34
C ALA A 168 -7.04 -12.59 -5.10
N ARG A 169 -7.13 -13.14 -3.89
CA ARG A 169 -8.15 -14.16 -3.54
C ARG A 169 -9.58 -13.66 -3.67
N ASN A 170 -9.78 -12.35 -3.56
CA ASN A 170 -11.08 -11.71 -3.68
C ASN A 170 -11.43 -11.34 -5.13
N LEU A 171 -10.51 -11.54 -6.08
CA LEU A 171 -10.75 -11.28 -7.49
C LEU A 171 -11.50 -12.44 -8.15
N PRO A 172 -12.39 -12.15 -9.10
CA PRO A 172 -13.08 -13.20 -9.83
C PRO A 172 -12.12 -13.97 -10.73
N PRO A 173 -12.37 -15.27 -10.94
CA PRO A 173 -11.63 -16.07 -11.93
C PRO A 173 -11.68 -15.41 -13.32
N GLY A 174 -10.55 -15.42 -14.03
CA GLY A 174 -10.40 -14.77 -15.33
C GLY A 174 -9.96 -13.30 -15.26
N ALA A 175 -9.99 -12.67 -14.10
CA ALA A 175 -9.42 -11.32 -13.92
C ALA A 175 -7.93 -11.29 -14.24
N THR A 176 -7.42 -10.10 -14.60
CA THR A 176 -5.99 -9.85 -14.77
C THR A 176 -5.47 -9.00 -13.64
N LEU A 177 -4.27 -9.30 -13.15
CA LEU A 177 -3.59 -8.51 -12.12
C LEU A 177 -2.24 -8.01 -12.63
N GLY A 178 -2.12 -6.69 -12.79
CA GLY A 178 -0.88 -5.99 -13.11
C GLY A 178 -0.03 -5.77 -11.87
N GLY A 179 1.27 -5.80 -12.05
CA GLY A 179 2.25 -5.48 -11.02
C GLY A 179 3.58 -5.05 -11.66
N ASP A 180 4.45 -4.44 -10.87
CA ASP A 180 5.78 -4.06 -11.30
C ASP A 180 6.73 -5.27 -11.40
N LYS A 181 8.01 -5.01 -11.72
CA LYS A 181 9.05 -6.05 -11.85
C LYS A 181 9.37 -6.76 -10.53
N GLY A 182 9.04 -6.17 -9.38
CA GLY A 182 9.23 -6.77 -8.06
C GLY A 182 8.35 -7.98 -7.82
N TYR A 183 7.19 -8.01 -8.50
CA TYR A 183 6.25 -9.14 -8.45
C TYR A 183 6.58 -10.28 -9.42
N ASP A 184 7.57 -10.12 -10.31
CA ASP A 184 7.97 -11.18 -11.25
C ASP A 184 8.79 -12.26 -10.57
N THR A 185 8.13 -13.10 -9.78
CA THR A 185 8.70 -14.28 -9.13
C THR A 185 7.86 -15.50 -9.44
N ALA A 186 8.48 -16.70 -9.50
CA ALA A 186 7.77 -17.94 -9.80
C ALA A 186 6.60 -18.16 -8.84
N GLY A 187 6.84 -18.05 -7.53
CA GLY A 187 5.80 -18.27 -6.52
C GLY A 187 4.61 -17.30 -6.63
N PHE A 188 4.86 -16.03 -6.95
CA PHE A 188 3.78 -15.05 -7.14
C PHE A 188 2.95 -15.35 -8.41
N VAL A 189 3.62 -15.61 -9.53
CA VAL A 189 2.99 -15.90 -10.82
C VAL A 189 2.19 -17.21 -10.75
N GLU A 190 2.74 -18.25 -10.12
CA GLU A 190 2.04 -19.51 -9.90
C GLU A 190 0.86 -19.36 -8.94
N GLY A 191 1.04 -18.59 -7.86
CA GLY A 191 -0.02 -18.28 -6.92
C GLY A 191 -1.22 -17.59 -7.59
N LEU A 192 -0.99 -16.59 -8.44
CA LEU A 192 -2.07 -15.94 -9.20
C LEU A 192 -2.77 -16.93 -10.15
N ARG A 193 -2.01 -17.76 -10.87
CA ARG A 193 -2.57 -18.76 -11.77
C ARG A 193 -3.42 -19.79 -11.03
N ALA A 194 -3.00 -20.20 -9.83
CA ALA A 194 -3.77 -21.11 -8.98
C ALA A 194 -5.10 -20.50 -8.51
N LEU A 195 -5.16 -19.17 -8.39
CA LEU A 195 -6.40 -18.44 -8.10
C LEU A 195 -7.26 -18.17 -9.35
N GLY A 196 -6.85 -18.63 -10.53
CA GLY A 196 -7.53 -18.33 -11.79
C GLY A 196 -7.34 -16.89 -12.28
N VAL A 197 -6.37 -16.16 -11.71
CA VAL A 197 -6.06 -14.79 -12.08
C VAL A 197 -4.88 -14.75 -13.05
N THR A 198 -5.02 -14.01 -14.15
CA THR A 198 -3.96 -13.88 -15.16
C THR A 198 -2.90 -12.86 -14.71
N PRO A 199 -1.63 -13.26 -14.56
CA PRO A 199 -0.57 -12.38 -14.07
C PRO A 199 -0.08 -11.43 -15.17
N HIS A 200 -0.54 -10.20 -15.20
CA HIS A 200 -0.04 -9.13 -16.08
C HIS A 200 1.14 -8.36 -15.45
N VAL A 201 2.05 -9.07 -14.82
CA VAL A 201 3.25 -8.52 -14.16
C VAL A 201 4.30 -8.12 -15.20
N ALA A 202 5.01 -7.03 -14.94
CA ALA A 202 6.11 -6.59 -15.79
C ALA A 202 7.29 -7.57 -15.69
N GLN A 203 7.80 -8.02 -16.86
CA GLN A 203 8.93 -8.93 -16.91
C GLN A 203 10.20 -8.33 -16.30
N ASN A 204 10.86 -9.09 -15.45
CA ASN A 204 12.19 -8.80 -14.95
C ASN A 204 13.23 -9.71 -15.60
N THR A 205 13.89 -9.19 -16.62
CA THR A 205 14.93 -9.90 -17.38
C THR A 205 16.34 -9.47 -16.98
N THR A 206 16.49 -8.62 -15.95
CA THR A 206 17.78 -8.15 -15.48
C THR A 206 18.51 -9.26 -14.73
N HIS A 207 19.51 -9.85 -15.35
CA HIS A 207 20.35 -10.94 -14.82
C HIS A 207 19.58 -12.19 -14.38
N ARG A 208 18.34 -12.38 -14.84
CA ARG A 208 17.52 -13.57 -14.55
C ARG A 208 16.47 -13.84 -15.62
N ARG A 209 15.94 -15.06 -15.61
CA ARG A 209 14.76 -15.41 -16.42
C ARG A 209 13.50 -14.92 -15.73
N SER A 210 12.61 -14.27 -16.48
CA SER A 210 11.28 -13.89 -16.01
C SER A 210 10.39 -15.13 -15.78
N ALA A 211 9.53 -15.08 -14.75
CA ALA A 211 8.47 -16.05 -14.53
C ALA A 211 7.27 -15.80 -15.46
N ILE A 212 7.18 -14.62 -16.07
CA ILE A 212 6.18 -14.27 -17.08
C ILE A 212 6.62 -14.79 -18.43
N ASP A 213 5.84 -15.67 -19.01
CA ASP A 213 6.10 -16.35 -20.28
C ASP A 213 5.10 -15.95 -21.38
N GLY A 214 5.19 -16.64 -22.54
CA GLY A 214 4.34 -16.38 -23.71
C GLY A 214 2.85 -16.59 -23.48
N ARG A 215 2.43 -17.32 -22.43
CA ARG A 215 1.01 -17.45 -22.05
C ARG A 215 0.42 -16.10 -21.64
N THR A 216 1.24 -15.26 -21.01
CA THR A 216 0.86 -13.90 -20.59
C THR A 216 1.20 -12.87 -21.67
N THR A 217 2.42 -12.85 -22.20
CA THR A 217 2.89 -11.76 -23.09
C THR A 217 2.18 -11.73 -24.44
N ARG A 218 1.64 -12.87 -24.91
CA ARG A 218 0.81 -12.94 -26.12
C ARG A 218 -0.64 -12.51 -25.91
N HIS A 219 -1.06 -12.32 -24.67
CA HIS A 219 -2.40 -11.83 -24.35
C HIS A 219 -2.54 -10.37 -24.77
N GLY A 220 -3.56 -10.05 -25.60
CA GLY A 220 -3.73 -8.69 -26.15
C GLY A 220 -3.90 -7.60 -25.11
N GLY A 221 -4.42 -7.92 -23.92
CA GLY A 221 -4.55 -7.01 -22.78
C GLY A 221 -3.23 -6.73 -22.04
N TYR A 222 -2.17 -7.55 -22.22
CA TYR A 222 -0.93 -7.37 -21.48
C TYR A 222 -0.27 -6.00 -21.70
N PRO A 223 -0.06 -5.50 -22.92
CA PRO A 223 0.49 -4.16 -23.14
C PRO A 223 -0.41 -3.04 -22.58
N VAL A 224 -1.72 -3.24 -22.58
CA VAL A 224 -2.68 -2.29 -22.01
C VAL A 224 -2.49 -2.22 -20.48
N SER A 225 -2.45 -3.38 -19.82
CA SER A 225 -2.20 -3.45 -18.37
C SER A 225 -0.87 -2.82 -17.99
N GLN A 226 0.20 -3.00 -18.80
CA GLN A 226 1.51 -2.37 -18.55
C GLN A 226 1.46 -0.84 -18.63
N ARG A 227 0.58 -0.25 -19.41
CA ARG A 227 0.37 1.20 -19.43
C ARG A 227 -0.51 1.65 -18.26
N LYS A 228 -1.62 0.96 -18.03
CA LYS A 228 -2.61 1.33 -17.02
C LYS A 228 -2.10 1.17 -15.57
N ARG A 229 -1.23 0.19 -15.30
CA ARG A 229 -0.68 -0.02 -13.95
C ARG A 229 0.01 1.22 -13.37
N LYS A 230 0.51 2.12 -14.22
CA LYS A 230 1.17 3.35 -13.76
C LYS A 230 0.23 4.30 -13.02
N LEU A 231 -1.09 4.19 -13.22
CA LEU A 231 -2.08 5.00 -12.52
C LEU A 231 -2.03 4.78 -10.99
N VAL A 232 -1.58 3.61 -10.52
CA VAL A 232 -1.43 3.37 -9.08
C VAL A 232 -0.40 4.29 -8.42
N GLU A 233 0.61 4.75 -9.17
CA GLU A 233 1.59 5.70 -8.69
C GLU A 233 0.95 7.06 -8.34
N GLU A 234 -0.08 7.48 -9.08
CA GLU A 234 -0.85 8.69 -8.82
C GLU A 234 -1.59 8.60 -7.47
N ILE A 235 -2.15 7.43 -7.16
CA ILE A 235 -2.82 7.16 -5.87
C ILE A 235 -1.85 7.40 -4.71
N PHE A 236 -0.65 6.81 -4.80
CA PHE A 236 0.39 7.04 -3.78
C PHE A 236 0.89 8.48 -3.77
N GLY A 237 0.99 9.12 -4.93
CA GLY A 237 1.29 10.54 -5.05
C GLY A 237 0.28 11.38 -4.26
N TRP A 238 -1.00 11.19 -4.50
CA TRP A 238 -2.08 11.91 -3.79
C TRP A 238 -2.13 11.57 -2.30
N ALA A 239 -2.00 10.29 -1.94
CA ALA A 239 -1.96 9.88 -0.55
C ALA A 239 -0.83 10.60 0.22
N LYS A 240 0.36 10.75 -0.38
CA LYS A 240 1.53 11.38 0.24
C LYS A 240 1.53 12.91 0.17
N THR A 241 0.96 13.52 -0.86
CA THR A 241 1.02 14.98 -1.06
C THR A 241 -0.23 15.69 -0.57
N ILE A 242 -1.41 15.12 -0.82
CA ILE A 242 -2.70 15.70 -0.45
C ILE A 242 -3.14 15.21 0.93
N ALA A 243 -3.20 13.88 1.11
CA ALA A 243 -3.58 13.29 2.38
C ALA A 243 -2.44 13.27 3.42
N LEU A 244 -1.22 13.67 3.04
CA LEU A 244 -0.03 13.75 3.88
C LEU A 244 0.38 12.41 4.52
N LEU A 245 -0.01 11.29 3.94
CA LEU A 245 0.30 9.94 4.39
C LEU A 245 1.77 9.58 4.04
N ARG A 246 2.70 10.36 4.56
CA ARG A 246 4.14 10.08 4.48
C ARG A 246 4.65 9.39 5.72
N LYS A 247 3.97 9.67 6.85
CA LYS A 247 4.20 9.13 8.18
C LYS A 247 2.88 8.78 8.84
#